data_b62b604ae88ee999cf39fc7ac55a4fc1
#
_entry.id   b62b604ae88ee999cf39fc7ac55a4fc1
#
_cell.length_a   1.000
_cell.length_b   1.000
_cell.length_c   1.000
_cell.angle_alpha   90.00
_cell.angle_beta   90.00
_cell.angle_gamma   90.00
#
_symmetry.space_group_name_H-M   'P 1'
#
loop_
_entity.id
_entity.type
_entity.pdbx_description
1 polymer ?
#
loop_
_entity_poly.entity_id
_entity_poly.type
_entity_poly.pdbx_seq_one_letter_code
_entity_poly.pdbx_strand_id
1 'polypeptide(L)'
;NKNTGEPLYYPNLYITTQVRNRSESISTMKVIAGSISLLYRFFMRKEINIDERIQKRIFLAPHEIEDLIEFTSFNFRDGENDNFRSSNVKKPTKYFRITTIANYLEWLCKIHLSHTGQKDTLKYILDFINNIKRKKPRNNDKYNMDIEKSLNNEQLDSLFSILAPGSKLNPFSEKVQKRNNLIFLLLHCFGLRAGELLNLRIGDIDFAESTIAIRRRA
;
A
#
# COMPACT_ATOMS: atom_id res chain seq x y z
N ASN A 1 -3.65 14.12 -12.99
CA ASN A 1 -4.71 15.10 -13.28
C ASN A 1 -5.88 14.39 -13.98
N LYS A 2 -7.07 14.36 -13.36
CA LYS A 2 -8.24 13.68 -13.94
C LYS A 2 -8.71 14.31 -15.26
N ASN A 3 -8.47 15.60 -15.45
CA ASN A 3 -8.98 16.35 -16.60
C ASN A 3 -8.06 16.23 -17.82
N THR A 4 -6.75 16.14 -17.64
CA THR A 4 -5.78 16.09 -18.75
C THR A 4 -5.17 14.71 -18.95
N GLY A 5 -5.37 13.76 -18.02
CA GLY A 5 -4.69 12.46 -18.00
C GLY A 5 -3.19 12.56 -17.68
N GLU A 6 -2.64 13.75 -17.54
CA GLU A 6 -1.22 13.95 -17.29
C GLU A 6 -0.85 13.66 -15.84
N PRO A 7 0.30 13.01 -15.60
CA PRO A 7 0.81 12.81 -14.24
C PRO A 7 1.18 14.17 -13.60
N LEU A 8 0.92 14.30 -12.31
CA LEU A 8 1.40 15.45 -11.55
C LEU A 8 2.93 15.36 -11.43
N TYR A 9 3.62 16.48 -11.66
CA TYR A 9 5.09 16.51 -11.75
C TYR A 9 5.78 16.00 -10.48
N TYR A 10 5.56 16.63 -9.33
CA TYR A 10 6.23 16.28 -8.09
C TYR A 10 5.88 14.87 -7.56
N PRO A 11 4.62 14.42 -7.55
CA PRO A 11 4.28 13.03 -7.21
C PRO A 11 4.99 12.01 -8.09
N ASN A 12 5.02 12.24 -9.41
CA ASN A 12 5.69 11.34 -10.33
C ASN A 12 7.21 11.32 -10.12
N LEU A 13 7.83 12.49 -9.93
CA LEU A 13 9.26 12.62 -9.62
C LEU A 13 9.61 11.89 -8.32
N TYR A 14 8.80 12.05 -7.27
CA TYR A 14 9.01 11.36 -5.99
C TYR A 14 8.96 9.83 -6.15
N ILE A 15 7.92 9.32 -6.81
CA ILE A 15 7.75 7.88 -7.01
C ILE A 15 8.93 7.31 -7.81
N THR A 16 9.36 8.02 -8.85
CA THR A 16 10.48 7.58 -9.70
C THR A 16 11.80 7.60 -8.94
N THR A 17 12.12 8.72 -8.27
CA THR A 17 13.45 8.93 -7.68
C THR A 17 13.59 8.34 -6.29
N GLN A 18 12.55 8.39 -5.46
CA GLN A 18 12.64 7.99 -4.05
C GLN A 18 12.08 6.59 -3.78
N VAL A 19 11.21 6.08 -4.65
CA VAL A 19 10.55 4.77 -4.43
C VAL A 19 11.11 3.74 -5.40
N ARG A 20 10.99 3.96 -6.71
CA ARG A 20 11.46 3.02 -7.73
C ARG A 20 12.96 2.75 -7.64
N ASN A 21 13.77 3.79 -7.49
CA ASN A 21 15.23 3.65 -7.41
C ASN A 21 15.73 2.92 -6.16
N ARG A 22 14.85 2.71 -5.15
CA ARG A 22 15.13 1.87 -3.98
C ARG A 22 14.73 0.40 -4.18
N SER A 23 14.40 0.00 -5.42
CA SER A 23 13.97 -1.36 -5.77
C SER A 23 12.73 -1.84 -4.99
N GLU A 24 11.86 -0.91 -4.64
CA GLU A 24 10.58 -1.25 -4.01
C GLU A 24 9.66 -2.02 -4.97
N SER A 25 8.85 -2.90 -4.42
CA SER A 25 7.92 -3.69 -5.23
C SER A 25 6.86 -2.81 -5.90
N ILE A 26 6.35 -3.24 -7.06
CA ILE A 26 5.25 -2.56 -7.76
C ILE A 26 4.03 -2.39 -6.84
N SER A 27 3.76 -3.38 -5.99
CA SER A 27 2.67 -3.30 -5.00
C SER A 27 2.90 -2.17 -3.99
N THR A 28 4.12 -2.03 -3.47
CA THR A 28 4.51 -0.92 -2.58
C THR A 28 4.37 0.43 -3.27
N MET A 29 4.85 0.52 -4.53
CA MET A 29 4.72 1.74 -5.33
C MET A 29 3.25 2.16 -5.52
N LYS A 30 2.35 1.21 -5.82
CA LYS A 30 0.90 1.47 -5.94
C LYS A 30 0.29 2.01 -4.64
N VAL A 31 0.65 1.44 -3.50
CA VAL A 31 0.12 1.88 -2.19
C VAL A 31 0.64 3.27 -1.81
N ILE A 32 1.92 3.56 -2.10
CA ILE A 32 2.53 4.89 -1.93
C ILE A 32 1.83 5.91 -2.85
N ALA A 33 1.66 5.59 -4.14
CA ALA A 33 0.97 6.45 -5.10
C ALA A 33 -0.48 6.73 -4.67
N GLY A 34 -1.20 5.73 -4.18
CA GLY A 34 -2.54 5.89 -3.62
C GLY A 34 -2.58 6.84 -2.43
N SER A 35 -1.60 6.76 -1.53
CA SER A 35 -1.51 7.66 -0.37
C SER A 35 -1.22 9.12 -0.78
N ILE A 36 -0.35 9.32 -1.77
CA ILE A 36 -0.06 10.66 -2.33
C ILE A 36 -1.27 11.20 -3.10
N SER A 37 -1.97 10.36 -3.87
CA SER A 37 -3.21 10.74 -4.55
C SER A 37 -4.27 11.23 -3.55
N LEU A 38 -4.38 10.57 -2.39
CA LEU A 38 -5.29 10.98 -1.32
C LEU A 38 -4.92 12.35 -0.77
N LEU A 39 -3.63 12.66 -0.58
CA LEU A 39 -3.14 13.98 -0.18
C LEU A 39 -3.54 15.07 -1.18
N TYR A 40 -3.34 14.83 -2.48
CA TYR A 40 -3.71 15.80 -3.50
C TYR A 40 -5.23 15.98 -3.64
N ARG A 41 -6.02 14.94 -3.40
CA ARG A 41 -7.49 15.05 -3.27
C ARG A 41 -7.88 15.97 -2.11
N PHE A 42 -7.20 15.86 -0.96
CA PHE A 42 -7.40 16.76 0.17
C PHE A 42 -7.06 18.20 -0.20
N PHE A 43 -5.92 18.45 -0.84
CA PHE A 43 -5.53 19.77 -1.27
C PHE A 43 -6.52 20.40 -2.26
N MET A 44 -7.00 19.63 -3.22
CA MET A 44 -8.03 20.09 -4.15
C MET A 44 -9.32 20.49 -3.42
N ARG A 45 -9.72 19.69 -2.43
CA ARG A 45 -10.96 19.93 -1.66
C ARG A 45 -10.90 21.18 -0.79
N LYS A 46 -9.72 21.49 -0.28
CA LYS A 46 -9.44 22.66 0.57
C LYS A 46 -8.89 23.85 -0.19
N GLU A 47 -8.80 23.74 -1.51
CA GLU A 47 -8.24 24.77 -2.40
C GLU A 47 -6.82 25.19 -1.98
N ILE A 48 -6.02 24.22 -1.51
CA ILE A 48 -4.64 24.44 -1.06
C ILE A 48 -3.67 24.26 -2.22
N ASN A 49 -2.96 25.32 -2.58
CA ASN A 49 -1.78 25.22 -3.44
C ASN A 49 -0.54 25.00 -2.55
N ILE A 50 -0.17 23.74 -2.36
CA ILE A 50 0.92 23.37 -1.45
C ILE A 50 2.27 23.85 -1.94
N ASP A 51 2.52 23.85 -3.26
CA ASP A 51 3.80 24.26 -3.84
C ASP A 51 4.04 25.75 -3.60
N GLU A 52 3.04 26.58 -3.82
CA GLU A 52 3.09 28.02 -3.54
C GLU A 52 3.27 28.31 -2.05
N ARG A 53 2.54 27.59 -1.19
CA ARG A 53 2.66 27.75 0.26
C ARG A 53 4.07 27.40 0.76
N ILE A 54 4.65 26.30 0.30
CA ILE A 54 6.01 25.91 0.70
C ILE A 54 7.02 26.97 0.24
N GLN A 55 6.91 27.48 -0.99
CA GLN A 55 7.78 28.55 -1.47
C GLN A 55 7.70 29.81 -0.61
N LYS A 56 6.51 30.16 -0.14
CA LYS A 56 6.26 31.27 0.81
C LYS A 56 6.58 30.91 2.26
N ARG A 57 7.07 29.68 2.54
CA ARG A 57 7.31 29.14 3.89
C ARG A 57 6.06 29.09 4.77
N ILE A 58 4.89 28.98 4.15
CA ILE A 58 3.60 28.82 4.82
C ILE A 58 3.26 27.33 4.78
N PHE A 59 3.42 26.63 5.89
CA PHE A 59 3.05 25.22 6.00
C PHE A 59 1.58 25.06 6.37
N LEU A 60 1.11 23.80 6.43
CA LEU A 60 -0.25 23.51 6.89
C LEU A 60 -0.42 23.97 8.35
N ALA A 61 -1.50 24.69 8.61
CA ALA A 61 -1.89 25.07 9.96
C ALA A 61 -2.30 23.84 10.80
N PRO A 62 -2.26 23.91 12.14
CA PRO A 62 -2.63 22.77 13.00
C PRO A 62 -3.99 22.16 12.69
N HIS A 63 -5.02 22.97 12.43
CA HIS A 63 -6.35 22.51 12.06
C HIS A 63 -6.37 21.82 10.69
N GLU A 64 -5.60 22.31 9.72
CA GLU A 64 -5.47 21.68 8.40
C GLU A 64 -4.78 20.31 8.48
N ILE A 65 -3.82 20.16 9.42
CA ILE A 65 -3.19 18.87 9.70
C ILE A 65 -4.21 17.91 10.31
N GLU A 66 -5.07 18.36 11.23
CA GLU A 66 -6.11 17.53 11.82
C GLU A 66 -7.13 17.09 10.77
N ASP A 67 -7.60 17.99 9.95
CA ASP A 67 -8.49 17.69 8.82
C ASP A 67 -7.87 16.69 7.85
N LEU A 68 -6.57 16.84 7.54
CA LEU A 68 -5.84 15.89 6.69
C LEU A 68 -5.78 14.50 7.32
N ILE A 69 -5.48 14.41 8.62
CA ILE A 69 -5.41 13.14 9.35
C ILE A 69 -6.77 12.45 9.40
N GLU A 70 -7.84 13.21 9.60
CA GLU A 70 -9.20 12.69 9.53
C GLU A 70 -9.51 12.20 8.12
N PHE A 71 -9.24 13.00 7.10
CA PHE A 71 -9.45 12.65 5.69
C PHE A 71 -8.72 11.36 5.30
N THR A 72 -7.49 11.16 5.76
CA THR A 72 -6.72 9.93 5.51
C THR A 72 -7.29 8.68 6.19
N SER A 73 -8.19 8.87 7.16
CA SER A 73 -8.82 7.76 7.88
C SER A 73 -9.98 7.12 7.10
N PHE A 74 -10.51 7.79 6.10
CA PHE A 74 -11.62 7.27 5.32
C PHE A 74 -11.17 6.34 4.20
N ASN A 75 -12.04 5.36 3.89
CA ASN A 75 -11.87 4.47 2.74
C ASN A 75 -12.68 5.04 1.56
N PHE A 76 -11.97 5.48 0.54
CA PHE A 76 -12.59 5.96 -0.71
C PHE A 76 -12.51 4.82 -1.74
N ARG A 77 -13.64 4.32 -2.21
CA ARG A 77 -13.70 3.39 -3.34
C ARG A 77 -13.50 4.15 -4.64
N ASP A 78 -12.80 3.53 -5.59
CA ASP A 78 -12.64 4.11 -6.93
C ASP A 78 -14.01 4.23 -7.60
N GLY A 79 -14.35 5.44 -8.06
CA GLY A 79 -15.59 5.73 -8.78
C GLY A 79 -16.75 6.26 -7.93
N GLU A 80 -16.67 6.27 -6.61
CA GLU A 80 -17.67 6.94 -5.77
C GLU A 80 -17.44 8.46 -5.78
N ASN A 81 -18.53 9.20 -5.92
CA ASN A 81 -18.52 10.65 -5.69
C ASN A 81 -17.89 10.91 -4.32
N ASP A 82 -17.00 11.87 -4.24
CA ASP A 82 -16.22 12.24 -3.05
C ASP A 82 -17.02 12.46 -1.74
N ASN A 83 -18.34 12.37 -1.80
CA ASN A 83 -19.25 12.59 -0.68
C ASN A 83 -19.56 11.31 0.14
N PHE A 84 -19.22 10.12 -0.33
CA PHE A 84 -19.50 8.87 0.39
C PHE A 84 -18.27 8.36 1.13
N ARG A 85 -18.26 8.57 2.44
CA ARG A 85 -17.33 7.97 3.41
C ARG A 85 -17.85 6.58 3.75
N SER A 86 -17.38 5.53 3.11
CA SER A 86 -17.95 4.19 3.30
C SER A 86 -17.56 3.52 4.62
N SER A 87 -16.35 3.78 5.13
CA SER A 87 -15.86 3.21 6.41
C SER A 87 -14.48 3.78 6.78
N ASN A 88 -14.11 3.65 8.04
CA ASN A 88 -12.76 3.96 8.47
C ASN A 88 -11.78 2.84 8.08
N VAL A 89 -10.58 3.22 7.64
CA VAL A 89 -9.51 2.26 7.38
C VAL A 89 -8.94 1.70 8.68
N LYS A 90 -8.38 0.49 8.62
CA LYS A 90 -7.69 -0.13 9.76
C LYS A 90 -6.47 0.71 10.19
N LYS A 91 -6.12 0.64 11.49
CA LYS A 91 -4.96 1.36 12.07
C LYS A 91 -3.65 1.21 11.27
N PRO A 92 -3.25 0.01 10.79
CA PRO A 92 -2.03 -0.14 9.99
C PRO A 92 -2.07 0.64 8.68
N THR A 93 -3.23 0.67 8.00
CA THR A 93 -3.41 1.44 6.76
C THR A 93 -3.30 2.94 7.03
N LYS A 94 -3.95 3.44 8.10
CA LYS A 94 -3.84 4.84 8.51
C LYS A 94 -2.39 5.21 8.84
N TYR A 95 -1.69 4.36 9.60
CA TYR A 95 -0.28 4.55 9.93
C TYR A 95 0.60 4.68 8.68
N PHE A 96 0.39 3.77 7.72
CA PHE A 96 1.13 3.77 6.45
C PHE A 96 0.86 5.04 5.64
N ARG A 97 -0.42 5.44 5.49
CA ARG A 97 -0.81 6.66 4.77
C ARG A 97 -0.15 7.89 5.36
N ILE A 98 -0.25 8.10 6.67
CA ILE A 98 0.34 9.25 7.37
C ILE A 98 1.86 9.25 7.22
N THR A 99 2.52 8.09 7.33
CA THR A 99 3.97 7.98 7.15
C THR A 99 4.39 8.36 5.74
N THR A 100 3.69 7.84 4.74
CA THR A 100 3.97 8.14 3.32
C THR A 100 3.78 9.62 3.02
N ILE A 101 2.67 10.21 3.50
CA ILE A 101 2.37 11.62 3.31
C ILE A 101 3.42 12.51 3.97
N ALA A 102 3.82 12.19 5.22
CA ALA A 102 4.85 12.94 5.92
C ALA A 102 6.20 12.88 5.19
N ASN A 103 6.61 11.70 4.73
CA ASN A 103 7.86 11.54 3.98
C ASN A 103 7.83 12.27 2.62
N TYR A 104 6.69 12.23 1.93
CA TYR A 104 6.52 12.98 0.68
C TYR A 104 6.58 14.49 0.89
N LEU A 105 5.88 15.02 1.89
CA LEU A 105 5.90 16.44 2.22
C LEU A 105 7.28 16.90 2.69
N GLU A 106 8.00 16.09 3.45
CA GLU A 106 9.39 16.37 3.84
C GLU A 106 10.29 16.51 2.62
N TRP A 107 10.19 15.58 1.67
CA TRP A 107 10.94 15.61 0.43
C TRP A 107 10.56 16.82 -0.43
N LEU A 108 9.26 17.13 -0.55
CA LEU A 108 8.77 18.27 -1.32
C LEU A 108 9.27 19.61 -0.74
N CYS A 109 9.22 19.77 0.58
CA CYS A 109 9.79 20.93 1.27
C CYS A 109 11.29 21.07 1.01
N LYS A 110 12.04 19.96 1.07
CA LYS A 110 13.49 19.98 0.78
C LYS A 110 13.78 20.42 -0.65
N ILE A 111 13.00 19.96 -1.64
CA ILE A 111 13.19 20.36 -3.04
C ILE A 111 12.93 21.86 -3.23
N HIS A 112 11.80 22.36 -2.72
CA HIS A 112 11.46 23.78 -2.89
C HIS A 112 12.38 24.73 -2.12
N LEU A 113 12.93 24.29 -0.99
CA LEU A 113 13.69 25.15 -0.07
C LEU A 113 15.19 24.84 -0.05
N SER A 114 15.68 23.90 -0.88
CA SER A 114 17.09 23.50 -0.95
C SER A 114 18.05 24.66 -1.24
N HIS A 115 17.59 25.69 -1.94
CA HIS A 115 18.42 26.83 -2.34
C HIS A 115 18.53 27.95 -1.27
N THR A 116 17.80 27.82 -0.16
CA THR A 116 17.70 28.93 0.82
C THR A 116 18.74 28.91 1.95
N GLY A 117 19.59 27.90 2.03
CA GLY A 117 20.80 27.87 2.90
C GLY A 117 20.65 28.20 4.40
N GLN A 118 19.45 28.53 4.89
CA GLN A 118 19.22 28.96 6.25
C GLN A 118 18.92 27.78 7.18
N LYS A 119 19.72 27.62 8.23
CA LYS A 119 19.54 26.57 9.27
C LYS A 119 18.14 26.58 9.90
N ASP A 120 17.54 27.75 10.05
CA ASP A 120 16.21 27.90 10.64
C ASP A 120 15.11 27.26 9.76
N THR A 121 15.24 27.29 8.45
CA THR A 121 14.28 26.68 7.52
C THR A 121 14.19 25.15 7.73
N LEU A 122 15.31 24.49 7.98
CA LEU A 122 15.33 23.05 8.25
C LEU A 122 14.59 22.71 9.56
N LYS A 123 14.75 23.54 10.59
CA LYS A 123 14.05 23.35 11.86
C LYS A 123 12.52 23.46 11.66
N TYR A 124 12.05 24.47 10.95
CA TYR A 124 10.61 24.63 10.65
C TYR A 124 10.04 23.43 9.86
N ILE A 125 10.78 22.93 8.87
CA ILE A 125 10.38 21.73 8.12
C ILE A 125 10.27 20.53 9.07
N LEU A 126 11.27 20.31 9.92
CA LEU A 126 11.28 19.20 10.86
C LEU A 126 10.12 19.29 11.85
N ASP A 127 9.84 20.46 12.40
CA ASP A 127 8.73 20.69 13.33
C ASP A 127 7.38 20.43 12.64
N PHE A 128 7.19 20.92 11.43
CA PHE A 128 6.00 20.65 10.62
C PHE A 128 5.79 19.16 10.38
N ILE A 129 6.83 18.46 9.92
CA ILE A 129 6.76 17.02 9.63
C ILE A 129 6.55 16.20 10.91
N ASN A 130 7.19 16.59 12.02
CA ASN A 130 7.00 15.94 13.31
C ASN A 130 5.57 16.09 13.83
N ASN A 131 4.92 17.24 13.59
CA ASN A 131 3.52 17.44 13.96
C ASN A 131 2.61 16.44 13.21
N ILE A 132 2.85 16.21 11.93
CA ILE A 132 2.12 15.18 11.17
C ILE A 132 2.46 13.77 11.71
N LYS A 133 3.74 13.46 11.93
CA LYS A 133 4.20 12.15 12.40
C LYS A 133 3.66 11.80 13.80
N ARG A 134 3.46 12.76 14.69
CA ARG A 134 2.87 12.56 16.02
C ARG A 134 1.41 12.13 16.00
N LYS A 135 0.68 12.40 14.92
CA LYS A 135 -0.73 12.01 14.74
C LYS A 135 -0.91 10.56 14.26
N LYS A 136 0.17 9.80 14.10
CA LYS A 136 0.09 8.37 13.76
C LYS A 136 -0.60 7.58 14.87
N PRO A 137 -1.47 6.62 14.52
CA PRO A 137 -2.04 5.73 15.53
C PRO A 137 -0.93 4.94 16.22
N ARG A 138 -1.00 4.81 17.55
CA ARG A 138 -0.10 3.95 18.29
C ARG A 138 -0.41 2.49 17.97
N ASN A 139 0.61 1.72 17.66
CA ASN A 139 0.48 0.30 17.36
C ASN A 139 0.51 -0.51 18.67
N ASN A 140 -0.60 -0.46 19.40
CA ASN A 140 -0.74 -1.21 20.66
C ASN A 140 -1.21 -2.66 20.43
N ASP A 141 -1.53 -3.03 19.17
CA ASP A 141 -2.12 -4.34 18.84
C ASP A 141 -1.02 -5.40 18.61
N LYS A 142 0.00 -5.47 19.47
CA LYS A 142 1.11 -6.43 19.31
C LYS A 142 0.71 -7.90 19.45
N TYR A 143 -0.48 -8.23 19.91
CA TYR A 143 -0.81 -9.62 20.30
C TYR A 143 -2.27 -10.05 20.10
N ASN A 144 -3.01 -9.51 19.13
CA ASN A 144 -4.15 -10.28 18.65
C ASN A 144 -3.67 -11.11 17.44
N MET A 145 -2.95 -12.19 17.72
CA MET A 145 -2.92 -13.32 16.81
C MET A 145 -4.36 -13.83 16.76
N ASP A 146 -5.08 -13.50 15.70
CA ASP A 146 -6.34 -14.16 15.34
C ASP A 146 -6.01 -15.64 15.11
N ILE A 147 -6.04 -16.41 16.17
CA ILE A 147 -5.96 -17.90 16.15
C ILE A 147 -7.02 -18.46 15.19
N GLU A 148 -8.10 -17.70 14.95
CA GLU A 148 -9.21 -18.03 14.06
C GLU A 148 -8.90 -17.99 12.56
N LYS A 149 -7.70 -17.60 12.13
CA LYS A 149 -7.34 -17.53 10.69
C LYS A 149 -6.73 -18.80 10.15
N SER A 150 -6.41 -19.77 10.98
CA SER A 150 -5.92 -21.07 10.54
C SER A 150 -7.07 -22.05 10.37
N LEU A 151 -7.07 -22.81 9.28
CA LEU A 151 -7.99 -23.92 9.09
C LEU A 151 -7.60 -25.05 10.03
N ASN A 152 -8.61 -25.70 10.65
CA ASN A 152 -8.38 -26.93 11.38
C ASN A 152 -8.25 -28.11 10.41
N ASN A 153 -7.85 -29.27 10.92
CA ASN A 153 -7.62 -30.46 10.09
C ASN A 153 -8.88 -30.92 9.35
N GLU A 154 -10.05 -30.92 9.99
CA GLU A 154 -11.32 -31.30 9.36
C GLU A 154 -11.70 -30.35 8.20
N GLN A 155 -11.45 -29.05 8.37
CA GLN A 155 -11.67 -28.07 7.32
C GLN A 155 -10.70 -28.25 6.15
N LEU A 156 -9.45 -28.62 6.43
CA LEU A 156 -8.44 -28.91 5.41
C LEU A 156 -8.84 -30.18 4.62
N ASP A 157 -9.21 -31.27 5.29
CA ASP A 157 -9.65 -32.51 4.65
C ASP A 157 -10.90 -32.29 3.78
N SER A 158 -11.83 -31.47 4.27
CA SER A 158 -13.00 -31.05 3.52
C SER A 158 -12.62 -30.26 2.25
N LEU A 159 -11.68 -29.34 2.34
CA LEU A 159 -11.18 -28.59 1.19
C LEU A 159 -10.48 -29.49 0.16
N PHE A 160 -9.65 -30.44 0.60
CA PHE A 160 -9.03 -31.41 -0.29
C PHE A 160 -10.07 -32.20 -1.07
N SER A 161 -11.12 -32.69 -0.37
CA SER A 161 -12.20 -33.44 -0.98
C SER A 161 -13.02 -32.60 -1.98
N ILE A 162 -13.33 -31.37 -1.64
CA ILE A 162 -14.11 -30.46 -2.49
C ILE A 162 -13.30 -30.05 -3.74
N LEU A 163 -12.02 -29.72 -3.57
CA LEU A 163 -11.15 -29.24 -4.66
C LEU A 163 -10.59 -30.35 -5.53
N ALA A 164 -10.80 -31.61 -5.17
CA ALA A 164 -10.38 -32.75 -5.99
C ALA A 164 -10.98 -32.65 -7.41
N PRO A 165 -10.18 -32.86 -8.48
CA PRO A 165 -10.71 -32.85 -9.82
C PRO A 165 -11.79 -33.93 -10.02
N GLY A 166 -12.93 -33.51 -10.59
CA GLY A 166 -14.09 -34.41 -10.77
C GLY A 166 -15.03 -34.47 -9.58
N SER A 167 -14.74 -33.83 -8.45
CA SER A 167 -15.66 -33.72 -7.33
C SER A 167 -16.94 -32.97 -7.73
N LYS A 168 -18.11 -33.56 -7.38
CA LYS A 168 -19.41 -32.90 -7.62
C LYS A 168 -19.58 -31.57 -6.86
N LEU A 169 -18.83 -31.39 -5.78
CA LEU A 169 -18.86 -30.19 -4.95
C LEU A 169 -17.82 -29.15 -5.40
N ASN A 170 -17.02 -29.45 -6.43
CA ASN A 170 -15.99 -28.54 -6.88
C ASN A 170 -16.60 -27.27 -7.51
N PRO A 171 -16.34 -26.05 -6.95
CA PRO A 171 -16.95 -24.81 -7.42
C PRO A 171 -16.39 -24.31 -8.76
N PHE A 172 -15.33 -24.94 -9.26
CA PHE A 172 -14.65 -24.53 -10.49
C PHE A 172 -15.11 -25.36 -11.71
N SER A 173 -15.09 -24.73 -12.89
CA SER A 173 -15.33 -25.46 -14.14
C SER A 173 -14.26 -26.55 -14.35
N GLU A 174 -14.61 -27.67 -14.97
CA GLU A 174 -13.75 -28.84 -15.21
C GLU A 174 -12.38 -28.46 -15.81
N LYS A 175 -12.37 -27.50 -16.74
CA LYS A 175 -11.16 -27.04 -17.43
C LYS A 175 -10.07 -26.49 -16.50
N VAL A 176 -10.45 -25.96 -15.34
CA VAL A 176 -9.51 -25.32 -14.41
C VAL A 176 -9.34 -26.05 -13.08
N GLN A 177 -10.10 -27.14 -12.84
CA GLN A 177 -10.04 -27.89 -11.59
C GLN A 177 -8.63 -28.40 -11.27
N LYS A 178 -7.96 -29.04 -12.24
CA LYS A 178 -6.59 -29.56 -12.05
C LYS A 178 -5.61 -28.45 -11.68
N ARG A 179 -5.67 -27.30 -12.39
CA ARG A 179 -4.83 -26.14 -12.10
C ARG A 179 -5.09 -25.59 -10.69
N ASN A 180 -6.36 -25.43 -10.33
CA ASN A 180 -6.72 -24.84 -9.05
C ASN A 180 -6.41 -25.78 -7.88
N ASN A 181 -6.57 -27.09 -8.08
CA ASN A 181 -6.14 -28.09 -7.10
C ASN A 181 -4.61 -28.03 -6.90
N LEU A 182 -3.83 -27.96 -7.99
CA LEU A 182 -2.37 -27.81 -7.90
C LEU A 182 -1.97 -26.53 -7.17
N ILE A 183 -2.65 -25.39 -7.44
CA ILE A 183 -2.43 -24.15 -6.72
C ILE A 183 -2.65 -24.34 -5.22
N PHE A 184 -3.76 -24.98 -4.83
CA PHE A 184 -4.07 -25.23 -3.44
C PHE A 184 -3.02 -26.15 -2.77
N LEU A 185 -2.59 -27.23 -3.44
CA LEU A 185 -1.54 -28.12 -2.95
C LEU A 185 -0.22 -27.37 -2.74
N LEU A 186 0.21 -26.56 -3.70
CA LEU A 186 1.44 -25.78 -3.59
C LEU A 186 1.39 -24.76 -2.43
N LEU A 187 0.25 -24.09 -2.25
CA LEU A 187 0.06 -23.15 -1.14
C LEU A 187 0.08 -23.89 0.21
N HIS A 188 -0.59 -25.05 0.31
CA HIS A 188 -0.68 -25.79 1.55
C HIS A 188 0.64 -26.49 1.91
N CYS A 189 1.21 -27.27 0.98
CA CYS A 189 2.38 -28.10 1.27
C CYS A 189 3.68 -27.30 1.41
N PHE A 190 3.84 -26.23 0.64
CA PHE A 190 5.07 -25.43 0.61
C PHE A 190 4.92 -24.06 1.29
N GLY A 191 3.73 -23.66 1.70
CA GLY A 191 3.49 -22.36 2.33
C GLY A 191 3.86 -21.17 1.44
N LEU A 192 3.73 -21.32 0.12
CA LEU A 192 4.11 -20.29 -0.85
C LEU A 192 3.26 -19.03 -0.67
N ARG A 193 3.90 -17.87 -0.80
CA ARG A 193 3.15 -16.61 -0.96
C ARG A 193 2.56 -16.53 -2.35
N ALA A 194 1.43 -15.81 -2.50
CA ALA A 194 0.76 -15.64 -3.79
C ALA A 194 1.71 -15.15 -4.89
N GLY A 195 2.62 -14.21 -4.59
CA GLY A 195 3.61 -13.72 -5.55
C GLY A 195 4.66 -14.76 -5.92
N GLU A 196 5.06 -15.62 -5.01
CA GLU A 196 6.00 -16.72 -5.27
C GLU A 196 5.35 -17.78 -6.18
N LEU A 197 4.10 -18.15 -5.88
CA LEU A 197 3.32 -19.06 -6.71
C LEU A 197 3.13 -18.54 -8.14
N LEU A 198 2.74 -17.26 -8.29
CA LEU A 198 2.49 -16.66 -9.61
C LEU A 198 3.77 -16.52 -10.45
N ASN A 199 4.94 -16.47 -9.82
CA ASN A 199 6.23 -16.39 -10.51
C ASN A 199 6.91 -17.76 -10.70
N LEU A 200 6.30 -18.85 -10.22
CA LEU A 200 6.83 -20.20 -10.37
C LEU A 200 6.84 -20.63 -11.84
N ARG A 201 7.95 -21.17 -12.30
CA ARG A 201 8.13 -21.68 -13.67
C ARG A 201 8.43 -23.17 -13.62
N ILE A 202 8.14 -23.89 -14.70
CA ILE A 202 8.46 -25.32 -14.82
C ILE A 202 9.95 -25.60 -14.57
N GLY A 203 10.84 -24.71 -15.03
CA GLY A 203 12.28 -24.82 -14.78
C GLY A 203 12.74 -24.54 -13.35
N ASP A 204 11.83 -24.17 -12.45
CA ASP A 204 12.12 -24.07 -11.01
C ASP A 204 11.81 -25.36 -10.25
N ILE A 205 11.25 -26.37 -10.95
CA ILE A 205 10.88 -27.68 -10.40
C ILE A 205 11.91 -28.69 -10.88
N ASP A 206 12.60 -29.29 -9.93
CA ASP A 206 13.43 -30.46 -10.18
C ASP A 206 12.62 -31.73 -9.89
N PHE A 207 12.18 -32.42 -10.94
CA PHE A 207 11.37 -33.63 -10.81
C PHE A 207 12.19 -34.84 -10.38
N ALA A 208 13.50 -34.86 -10.61
CA ALA A 208 14.37 -35.94 -10.19
C ALA A 208 14.62 -35.88 -8.69
N GLU A 209 14.91 -34.70 -8.18
CA GLU A 209 15.16 -34.47 -6.74
C GLU A 209 13.89 -34.11 -5.97
N SER A 210 12.72 -34.02 -6.61
CA SER A 210 11.44 -33.63 -6.01
C SER A 210 11.50 -32.32 -5.24
N THR A 211 12.23 -31.33 -5.78
CA THR A 211 12.44 -30.03 -5.15
C THR A 211 11.90 -28.87 -5.97
N ILE A 212 11.56 -27.75 -5.30
CA ILE A 212 11.11 -26.52 -5.92
C ILE A 212 12.00 -25.37 -5.46
N ALA A 213 12.63 -24.66 -6.40
CA ALA A 213 13.44 -23.51 -6.13
C ALA A 213 12.61 -22.22 -6.17
N ILE A 214 12.43 -21.54 -5.03
CA ILE A 214 11.72 -20.26 -4.95
C ILE A 214 12.69 -19.12 -5.28
N ARG A 215 12.53 -18.54 -6.46
CA ARG A 215 13.36 -17.43 -6.94
C ARG A 215 12.58 -16.12 -6.90
N ARG A 216 13.15 -15.09 -6.26
CA ARG A 216 12.63 -13.72 -6.40
C ARG A 216 12.99 -13.22 -7.79
N ARG A 217 11.98 -12.91 -8.57
CA ARG A 217 12.13 -12.29 -9.90
C ARG A 217 11.60 -10.87 -9.81
N ALA A 218 12.44 -9.93 -10.18
CA ALA A 218 12.11 -8.50 -10.24
C ALA A 218 11.11 -8.21 -11.37
#